data_92c2defcca2449e45afbeadb7525156e
#
_entry.id   92c2defcca2449e45afbeadb7525156e
#
_cell.length_a   1.000
_cell.length_b   1.000
_cell.length_c   1.000
_cell.angle_alpha   90.00
_cell.angle_beta   90.00
_cell.angle_gamma   90.00
#
_symmetry.space_group_name_H-M   'P 1'
#
loop_
_entity.id
_entity.type
_entity.pdbx_description
1 polymer ?
#
loop_
_entity_poly.entity_id
_entity_poly.type
_entity_poly.pdbx_seq_one_letter_code
_entity_poly.pdbx_strand_id
1 'polypeptide(L)'
;MTFQPVQTNQRPKREKIAERIWEWLRPIVFGISPWFARKWRLMWVRFAAKFYRGGGCYSPSVSLSKSSRIEYPWNIRIGDLSSVGANAWVYALDKISIGKNCCIGEDVKLITGSHDISISTFDLITKPITIMDNVWVATGAMILPGVTIGEGAVVAADAVVTKDVEPWTVVGGNPAKVIKKREIRG
;
A
#
# COMPACT_ATOMS: atom_id res chain seq x y z
N MET A 1 -7.45 -10.52 33.75
CA MET A 1 -6.46 -9.83 32.91
C MET A 1 -7.13 -8.55 32.39
N THR A 2 -6.72 -7.40 32.90
CA THR A 2 -7.22 -6.09 32.41
C THR A 2 -6.45 -5.75 31.15
N PHE A 3 -7.14 -5.66 30.02
CA PHE A 3 -6.59 -5.15 28.78
C PHE A 3 -6.14 -3.70 28.98
N GLN A 4 -4.86 -3.43 28.84
CA GLN A 4 -4.35 -2.06 28.76
C GLN A 4 -4.53 -1.56 27.33
N PRO A 5 -5.03 -0.33 27.12
CA PRO A 5 -5.17 0.21 25.76
C PRO A 5 -3.80 0.35 25.12
N VAL A 6 -3.74 -0.04 23.83
CA VAL A 6 -2.54 0.07 22.98
C VAL A 6 -1.95 1.47 23.13
N GLN A 7 -0.73 1.53 23.64
CA GLN A 7 0.00 2.81 23.73
C GLN A 7 0.47 3.24 22.33
N THR A 8 -0.36 4.02 21.64
CA THR A 8 0.00 4.70 20.37
C THR A 8 1.05 5.82 20.55
N ASN A 9 1.73 5.86 21.68
CA ASN A 9 2.40 7.05 22.20
C ASN A 9 3.86 7.21 21.79
N GLN A 10 4.43 6.34 20.93
CA GLN A 10 5.84 6.42 20.53
C GLN A 10 6.11 7.17 19.23
N ARG A 11 5.08 7.72 18.57
CA ARG A 11 5.29 8.49 17.34
C ARG A 11 5.68 9.94 17.63
N PRO A 12 6.64 10.52 16.87
CA PRO A 12 7.03 11.92 16.99
C PRO A 12 5.80 12.85 16.88
N LYS A 13 5.76 13.92 17.67
CA LYS A 13 4.65 14.90 17.65
C LYS A 13 4.35 15.45 16.24
N ARG A 14 5.37 15.53 15.38
CA ARG A 14 5.24 16.01 13.97
C ARG A 14 4.42 15.05 13.10
N GLU A 15 4.55 13.73 13.30
CA GLU A 15 3.75 12.74 12.57
C GLU A 15 2.28 12.80 12.97
N LYS A 16 1.98 12.99 14.26
CA LYS A 16 0.60 13.18 14.75
C LYS A 16 -0.08 14.41 14.14
N ILE A 17 0.66 15.50 13.93
CA ILE A 17 0.13 16.70 13.29
C ILE A 17 -0.13 16.43 11.80
N ALA A 18 0.80 15.74 11.13
CA ALA A 18 0.65 15.34 9.73
C ALA A 18 -0.58 14.44 9.51
N GLU A 19 -0.78 13.45 10.39
CA GLU A 19 -1.95 12.58 10.38
C GLU A 19 -3.25 13.39 10.51
N ARG A 20 -3.34 14.30 11.47
CA ARG A 20 -4.55 15.14 11.68
C ARG A 20 -4.84 16.04 10.49
N ILE A 21 -3.82 16.64 9.90
CA ILE A 21 -3.98 17.46 8.68
C ILE A 21 -4.40 16.58 7.50
N TRP A 22 -3.83 15.39 7.36
CA TRP A 22 -4.21 14.45 6.31
C TRP A 22 -5.64 13.94 6.48
N GLU A 23 -6.07 13.57 7.68
CA GLU A 23 -7.45 13.17 7.94
C GLU A 23 -8.45 14.28 7.64
N TRP A 24 -8.09 15.52 7.91
CA TRP A 24 -8.93 16.67 7.58
C TRP A 24 -8.96 16.96 6.07
N LEU A 25 -7.83 16.83 5.37
CA LEU A 25 -7.74 17.04 3.93
C LEU A 25 -8.29 15.86 3.11
N ARG A 26 -8.27 14.66 3.65
CA ARG A 26 -8.67 13.43 2.96
C ARG A 26 -10.06 13.52 2.30
N PRO A 27 -11.15 13.95 2.96
CA PRO A 27 -12.46 14.07 2.35
C PRO A 27 -12.49 15.12 1.23
N ILE A 28 -11.70 16.18 1.34
CA ILE A 28 -11.58 17.22 0.31
C ILE A 28 -10.85 16.64 -0.91
N VAL A 29 -9.72 15.96 -0.70
CA VAL A 29 -8.90 15.35 -1.76
C VAL A 29 -9.68 14.24 -2.50
N PHE A 30 -10.52 13.48 -1.78
CA PHE A 30 -11.26 12.35 -2.33
C PHE A 30 -12.73 12.66 -2.67
N GLY A 31 -13.26 13.84 -2.29
CA GLY A 31 -14.67 14.22 -2.48
C GLY A 31 -14.98 15.10 -3.71
N ILE A 32 -13.98 15.62 -4.43
CA ILE A 32 -14.20 16.56 -5.52
C ILE A 32 -14.39 15.85 -6.88
N SER A 33 -15.33 16.40 -7.68
CA SER A 33 -15.85 16.02 -9.01
C SER A 33 -14.92 15.25 -10.00
N PRO A 34 -15.52 14.42 -10.90
CA PRO A 34 -14.84 13.33 -11.64
C PRO A 34 -13.70 13.72 -12.58
N TRP A 35 -13.74 14.86 -13.20
CA TRP A 35 -12.80 15.20 -14.27
C TRP A 35 -11.55 15.95 -13.77
N PHE A 36 -11.73 16.90 -12.86
CA PHE A 36 -10.62 17.63 -12.20
C PHE A 36 -9.92 16.77 -11.14
N ALA A 37 -10.63 15.84 -10.51
CA ALA A 37 -10.16 15.09 -9.35
C ALA A 37 -8.91 14.23 -9.64
N ARG A 38 -8.73 13.67 -10.85
CA ARG A 38 -7.61 12.75 -11.12
C ARG A 38 -6.24 13.44 -11.13
N LYS A 39 -6.12 14.60 -11.79
CA LYS A 39 -4.88 15.39 -11.80
C LYS A 39 -4.62 16.06 -10.44
N TRP A 40 -5.67 16.59 -9.81
CA TRP A 40 -5.57 17.24 -8.51
C TRP A 40 -5.24 16.27 -7.38
N ARG A 41 -5.79 15.05 -7.39
CA ARG A 41 -5.43 14.01 -6.41
C ARG A 41 -3.96 13.65 -6.45
N LEU A 42 -3.44 13.34 -7.64
CA LEU A 42 -2.01 13.06 -7.80
C LEU A 42 -1.17 14.25 -7.36
N MET A 43 -1.59 15.47 -7.70
CA MET A 43 -0.90 16.68 -7.29
C MET A 43 -0.91 16.84 -5.76
N TRP A 44 -2.04 16.64 -5.08
CA TRP A 44 -2.15 16.74 -3.63
C TRP A 44 -1.44 15.62 -2.89
N VAL A 45 -1.55 14.38 -3.36
CA VAL A 45 -0.79 13.26 -2.79
C VAL A 45 0.72 13.49 -2.96
N ARG A 46 1.14 14.02 -4.11
CA ARG A 46 2.54 14.43 -4.38
C ARG A 46 2.99 15.61 -3.52
N PHE A 47 2.12 16.60 -3.34
CA PHE A 47 2.38 17.76 -2.49
C PHE A 47 2.49 17.32 -1.02
N ALA A 48 1.56 16.51 -0.54
CA ALA A 48 1.61 15.96 0.81
C ALA A 48 2.88 15.11 1.01
N ALA A 49 3.23 14.25 0.05
CA ALA A 49 4.44 13.44 0.09
C ALA A 49 5.74 14.30 0.09
N LYS A 50 5.74 15.42 -0.63
CA LYS A 50 6.89 16.33 -0.68
C LYS A 50 6.99 17.24 0.54
N PHE A 51 5.86 17.69 1.08
CA PHE A 51 5.79 18.62 2.22
C PHE A 51 6.15 17.91 3.53
N TYR A 52 5.71 16.67 3.69
CA TYR A 52 6.07 15.84 4.83
C TYR A 52 7.34 15.05 4.50
N ARG A 53 8.46 15.49 5.01
CA ARG A 53 9.85 15.01 4.88
C ARG A 53 10.06 13.48 4.97
N GLY A 54 9.31 12.67 4.28
CA GLY A 54 9.46 11.22 4.23
C GLY A 54 9.71 10.68 2.82
N GLY A 55 9.59 11.52 1.81
CA GLY A 55 9.99 11.17 0.46
C GLY A 55 9.03 10.26 -0.30
N GLY A 56 7.72 10.34 -0.05
CA GLY A 56 6.75 9.73 -0.96
C GLY A 56 7.01 10.24 -2.39
N CYS A 57 7.18 9.34 -3.33
CA CYS A 57 7.45 9.66 -4.73
C CYS A 57 6.44 8.92 -5.61
N TYR A 58 5.63 9.70 -6.33
CA TYR A 58 4.67 9.18 -7.29
C TYR A 58 5.07 9.66 -8.67
N SER A 59 5.28 8.74 -9.60
CA SER A 59 5.53 9.10 -10.97
C SER A 59 4.32 9.84 -11.60
N PRO A 60 4.55 10.75 -12.56
CA PRO A 60 3.47 11.42 -13.30
C PRO A 60 2.51 10.49 -14.01
N SER A 61 2.97 9.32 -14.43
CA SER A 61 2.22 8.33 -15.20
C SER A 61 1.38 7.38 -14.33
N VAL A 62 1.44 7.51 -13.00
CA VAL A 62 0.67 6.68 -12.07
C VAL A 62 -0.82 6.98 -12.16
N SER A 63 -1.63 5.93 -12.23
CA SER A 63 -3.09 6.00 -12.20
C SER A 63 -3.61 5.54 -10.83
N LEU A 64 -4.29 6.43 -10.12
CA LEU A 64 -4.97 6.11 -8.86
C LEU A 64 -6.49 6.17 -9.06
N SER A 65 -7.21 5.11 -8.69
CA SER A 65 -8.68 5.14 -8.68
C SER A 65 -9.20 6.14 -7.65
N LYS A 66 -10.35 6.75 -7.90
CA LYS A 66 -10.95 7.74 -7.00
C LYS A 66 -11.35 7.17 -5.65
N SER A 67 -11.77 5.92 -5.64
CA SER A 67 -12.20 5.22 -4.42
C SER A 67 -11.06 4.52 -3.69
N SER A 68 -9.82 4.53 -4.22
CA SER A 68 -8.70 3.97 -3.49
C SER A 68 -8.45 4.75 -2.21
N ARG A 69 -8.19 4.05 -1.12
CA ARG A 69 -7.87 4.60 0.19
C ARG A 69 -6.36 4.56 0.40
N ILE A 70 -5.74 5.73 0.45
CA ILE A 70 -4.29 5.88 0.66
C ILE A 70 -4.07 6.56 1.99
N GLU A 71 -3.38 5.89 2.91
CA GLU A 71 -3.02 6.41 4.22
C GLU A 71 -1.50 6.54 4.32
N TYR A 72 -1.03 7.60 5.00
CA TYR A 72 0.41 7.92 5.13
C TYR A 72 1.13 8.04 3.78
N PRO A 73 0.65 8.88 2.85
CA PRO A 73 1.16 8.94 1.48
C PRO A 73 2.65 9.28 1.37
N TRP A 74 3.24 9.87 2.40
CA TRP A 74 4.68 10.17 2.46
C TRP A 74 5.57 8.93 2.60
N ASN A 75 5.01 7.79 3.02
CA ASN A 75 5.71 6.51 3.10
C ASN A 75 5.60 5.69 1.81
N ILE A 76 4.94 6.21 0.77
CA ILE A 76 4.62 5.45 -0.44
C ILE A 76 5.45 5.94 -1.61
N ARG A 77 6.00 5.00 -2.38
CA ARG A 77 6.63 5.22 -3.68
C ARG A 77 5.93 4.39 -4.73
N ILE A 78 5.61 4.98 -5.88
CA ILE A 78 4.98 4.28 -7.01
C ILE A 78 5.70 4.68 -8.28
N GLY A 79 6.22 3.68 -8.99
CA GLY A 79 6.94 3.85 -10.25
C GLY A 79 6.03 4.12 -11.44
N ASP A 80 6.66 4.37 -12.59
CA ASP A 80 5.99 4.73 -13.83
C ASP A 80 5.00 3.66 -14.30
N LEU A 81 3.93 4.10 -14.97
CA LEU A 81 2.92 3.26 -15.60
C LEU A 81 2.19 2.29 -14.65
N SER A 82 2.34 2.50 -13.34
CA SER A 82 1.66 1.68 -12.35
C SER A 82 0.28 2.23 -12.00
N SER A 83 -0.63 1.34 -11.60
CA SER A 83 -2.01 1.68 -11.27
C SER A 83 -2.44 1.10 -9.93
N VAL A 84 -3.33 1.83 -9.24
CA VAL A 84 -4.00 1.38 -8.03
C VAL A 84 -5.51 1.43 -8.26
N GLY A 85 -6.15 0.28 -8.16
CA GLY A 85 -7.55 0.03 -8.46
C GLY A 85 -8.54 0.67 -7.48
N ALA A 86 -9.82 0.50 -7.81
CA ALA A 86 -10.92 0.98 -6.97
C ALA A 86 -10.91 0.29 -5.61
N ASN A 87 -11.25 1.05 -4.57
CA ASN A 87 -11.33 0.60 -3.18
C ASN A 87 -10.05 -0.04 -2.61
N ALA A 88 -8.95 -0.07 -3.37
CA ALA A 88 -7.69 -0.58 -2.86
C ALA A 88 -7.27 0.23 -1.62
N TRP A 89 -6.88 -0.47 -0.57
CA TRP A 89 -6.44 0.13 0.68
C TRP A 89 -4.93 0.00 0.84
N VAL A 90 -4.23 1.13 0.72
CA VAL A 90 -2.79 1.26 0.90
C VAL A 90 -2.52 1.87 2.27
N TYR A 91 -2.28 1.01 3.26
CA TYR A 91 -2.06 1.39 4.66
C TYR A 91 -0.57 1.38 4.99
N ALA A 92 0.08 2.51 4.75
CA ALA A 92 1.52 2.67 4.79
C ALA A 92 2.04 3.24 6.13
N LEU A 93 1.82 2.55 7.22
CA LEU A 93 2.47 2.87 8.52
C LEU A 93 3.99 2.80 8.42
N ASP A 94 4.51 1.89 7.61
CA ASP A 94 5.89 1.81 7.15
C ASP A 94 5.94 1.99 5.63
N LYS A 95 7.13 1.93 5.04
CA LYS A 95 7.35 2.16 3.61
C LYS A 95 6.62 1.14 2.74
N ILE A 96 5.95 1.62 1.70
CA ILE A 96 5.44 0.80 0.60
C ILE A 96 6.10 1.29 -0.68
N SER A 97 6.83 0.39 -1.34
CA SER A 97 7.47 0.65 -2.62
C SER A 97 6.79 -0.20 -3.69
N ILE A 98 6.24 0.45 -4.72
CA ILE A 98 5.65 -0.19 -5.89
C ILE A 98 6.50 0.20 -7.09
N GLY A 99 7.01 -0.77 -7.81
CA GLY A 99 7.84 -0.60 -8.99
C GLY A 99 7.08 -0.02 -10.19
N LYS A 100 7.67 -0.18 -11.39
CA LYS A 100 7.10 0.27 -12.66
C LYS A 100 6.18 -0.79 -13.24
N ASN A 101 5.21 -0.33 -14.06
CA ASN A 101 4.31 -1.21 -14.80
C ASN A 101 3.59 -2.24 -13.91
N CYS A 102 3.24 -1.84 -12.68
CA CYS A 102 2.50 -2.66 -11.74
C CYS A 102 1.01 -2.39 -11.81
N CYS A 103 0.22 -3.44 -11.70
CA CYS A 103 -1.23 -3.35 -11.58
C CYS A 103 -1.64 -3.83 -10.18
N ILE A 104 -2.06 -2.90 -9.33
CA ILE A 104 -2.69 -3.18 -8.04
C ILE A 104 -4.20 -3.15 -8.30
N GLY A 105 -4.82 -4.30 -8.22
CA GLY A 105 -6.23 -4.51 -8.52
C GLY A 105 -7.20 -3.80 -7.57
N GLU A 106 -8.48 -3.97 -7.84
CA GLU A 106 -9.56 -3.46 -6.99
C GLU A 106 -9.58 -4.19 -5.66
N ASP A 107 -10.01 -3.51 -4.59
CA ASP A 107 -10.15 -4.04 -3.23
C ASP A 107 -8.87 -4.66 -2.63
N VAL A 108 -7.71 -4.51 -3.29
CA VAL A 108 -6.41 -4.98 -2.78
C VAL A 108 -6.06 -4.24 -1.49
N LYS A 109 -5.45 -4.96 -0.54
CA LYS A 109 -4.97 -4.41 0.72
C LYS A 109 -3.45 -4.57 0.83
N LEU A 110 -2.74 -3.45 0.93
CA LEU A 110 -1.32 -3.41 1.24
C LEU A 110 -1.18 -2.88 2.67
N ILE A 111 -0.81 -3.75 3.61
CA ILE A 111 -0.85 -3.44 5.04
C ILE A 111 0.53 -3.63 5.64
N THR A 112 1.15 -2.54 6.11
CA THR A 112 2.49 -2.56 6.72
C THR A 112 2.47 -2.65 8.24
N GLY A 113 1.29 -2.58 8.87
CA GLY A 113 1.14 -2.62 10.32
C GLY A 113 0.59 -3.95 10.84
N SER A 114 1.06 -4.34 12.01
CA SER A 114 0.57 -5.49 12.78
C SER A 114 0.80 -5.24 14.26
N HIS A 115 0.51 -6.22 15.09
CA HIS A 115 0.75 -6.15 16.54
C HIS A 115 1.61 -7.33 16.99
N ASP A 116 2.46 -7.09 18.00
CA ASP A 116 3.20 -8.14 18.66
C ASP A 116 2.25 -8.89 19.60
N ILE A 117 1.89 -10.10 19.20
CA ILE A 117 1.00 -10.98 19.96
C ILE A 117 1.69 -11.71 21.11
N SER A 118 3.03 -11.62 21.21
CA SER A 118 3.79 -12.26 22.28
C SER A 118 3.77 -11.47 23.59
N ILE A 119 3.33 -10.20 23.52
CA ILE A 119 3.23 -9.30 24.68
C ILE A 119 1.78 -8.88 24.92
N SER A 120 1.41 -8.74 26.20
CA SER A 120 0.02 -8.43 26.60
C SER A 120 -0.48 -7.04 26.17
N THR A 121 0.43 -6.14 25.83
CA THR A 121 0.12 -4.75 25.38
C THR A 121 -0.17 -4.68 23.90
N PHE A 122 0.05 -5.76 23.12
CA PHE A 122 -0.12 -5.80 21.66
C PHE A 122 0.54 -4.61 20.97
N ASP A 123 1.82 -4.36 21.26
CA ASP A 123 2.52 -3.21 20.71
C ASP A 123 2.50 -3.23 19.17
N LEU A 124 2.33 -2.03 18.60
CA LEU A 124 2.31 -1.88 17.15
C LEU A 124 3.70 -2.20 16.58
N ILE A 125 3.74 -3.14 15.64
CA ILE A 125 4.91 -3.45 14.82
C ILE A 125 4.64 -3.10 13.36
N THR A 126 5.65 -2.59 12.67
CA THR A 126 5.55 -2.27 11.25
C THR A 126 6.69 -2.88 10.47
N LYS A 127 6.43 -3.31 9.23
CA LYS A 127 7.45 -3.78 8.30
C LYS A 127 7.11 -3.28 6.90
N PRO A 128 8.13 -2.88 6.10
CA PRO A 128 7.89 -2.37 4.76
C PRO A 128 7.33 -3.44 3.82
N ILE A 129 6.62 -3.00 2.77
CA ILE A 129 6.22 -3.84 1.64
C ILE A 129 6.96 -3.37 0.40
N THR A 130 7.52 -4.31 -0.35
CA THR A 130 8.17 -4.04 -1.63
C THR A 130 7.49 -4.83 -2.75
N ILE A 131 7.01 -4.14 -3.77
CA ILE A 131 6.46 -4.72 -4.99
C ILE A 131 7.40 -4.31 -6.12
N MET A 132 8.08 -5.28 -6.73
CA MET A 132 9.03 -5.03 -7.81
C MET A 132 8.31 -4.66 -9.11
N ASP A 133 9.05 -4.51 -10.21
CA ASP A 133 8.50 -4.13 -11.51
C ASP A 133 7.61 -5.24 -12.12
N ASN A 134 6.67 -4.87 -13.00
CA ASN A 134 5.84 -5.78 -13.80
C ASN A 134 4.92 -6.72 -12.98
N VAL A 135 4.65 -6.40 -11.73
CA VAL A 135 3.81 -7.21 -10.83
C VAL A 135 2.33 -6.95 -11.06
N TRP A 136 1.55 -8.00 -11.03
CA TRP A 136 0.10 -7.92 -10.95
C TRP A 136 -0.42 -8.50 -9.62
N VAL A 137 -1.05 -7.65 -8.83
CA VAL A 137 -1.81 -8.05 -7.63
C VAL A 137 -3.29 -8.01 -8.00
N ALA A 138 -3.92 -9.17 -8.10
CA ALA A 138 -5.32 -9.27 -8.53
C ALA A 138 -6.30 -8.83 -7.42
N THR A 139 -7.56 -8.66 -7.81
CA THR A 139 -8.66 -8.15 -6.98
C THR A 139 -8.74 -8.83 -5.62
N GLY A 140 -8.96 -8.05 -4.56
CA GLY A 140 -9.20 -8.55 -3.21
C GLY A 140 -7.96 -9.06 -2.47
N ALA A 141 -6.84 -9.28 -3.14
CA ALA A 141 -5.65 -9.83 -2.52
C ALA A 141 -5.12 -8.93 -1.39
N MET A 142 -4.51 -9.56 -0.38
CA MET A 142 -3.92 -8.89 0.78
C MET A 142 -2.43 -9.20 0.89
N ILE A 143 -1.60 -8.16 0.96
CA ILE A 143 -0.17 -8.27 1.18
C ILE A 143 0.14 -7.83 2.62
N LEU A 144 0.77 -8.73 3.39
CA LEU A 144 1.05 -8.52 4.80
C LEU A 144 2.41 -7.83 5.04
N PRO A 145 2.64 -7.33 6.27
CA PRO A 145 3.85 -6.59 6.61
C PRO A 145 5.14 -7.38 6.34
N GLY A 146 6.11 -6.75 5.73
CA GLY A 146 7.45 -7.30 5.49
C GLY A 146 7.60 -8.09 4.19
N VAL A 147 6.53 -8.21 3.39
CA VAL A 147 6.55 -9.02 2.16
C VAL A 147 7.20 -8.28 1.00
N THR A 148 8.05 -9.01 0.27
CA THR A 148 8.57 -8.61 -1.04
C THR A 148 7.92 -9.45 -2.13
N ILE A 149 7.32 -8.78 -3.12
CA ILE A 149 6.79 -9.42 -4.34
C ILE A 149 7.81 -9.22 -5.45
N GLY A 150 8.40 -10.32 -5.92
CA GLY A 150 9.43 -10.33 -6.96
C GLY A 150 8.93 -9.86 -8.30
N GLU A 151 9.86 -9.41 -9.16
CA GLU A 151 9.57 -8.90 -10.49
C GLU A 151 8.71 -9.86 -11.32
N GLY A 152 7.75 -9.32 -12.04
CA GLY A 152 6.87 -10.08 -12.91
C GLY A 152 5.96 -11.08 -12.21
N ALA A 153 5.95 -11.14 -10.88
CA ALA A 153 5.06 -12.05 -10.14
C ALA A 153 3.59 -11.66 -10.28
N VAL A 154 2.73 -12.65 -10.06
CA VAL A 154 1.27 -12.49 -10.02
C VAL A 154 0.73 -13.01 -8.71
N VAL A 155 -0.04 -12.19 -8.03
CA VAL A 155 -0.83 -12.59 -6.87
C VAL A 155 -2.27 -12.77 -7.32
N ALA A 156 -2.79 -13.98 -7.19
CA ALA A 156 -4.15 -14.31 -7.59
C ALA A 156 -5.20 -13.57 -6.73
N ALA A 157 -6.42 -13.49 -7.25
CA ALA A 157 -7.53 -12.85 -6.53
C ALA A 157 -7.73 -13.47 -5.14
N ASP A 158 -8.09 -12.64 -4.16
CA ASP A 158 -8.37 -12.98 -2.75
C ASP A 158 -7.23 -13.72 -2.04
N ALA A 159 -6.02 -13.73 -2.59
CA ALA A 159 -4.86 -14.35 -1.95
C ALA A 159 -4.37 -13.53 -0.76
N VAL A 160 -3.95 -14.21 0.31
CA VAL A 160 -3.30 -13.58 1.48
C VAL A 160 -1.82 -13.93 1.49
N VAL A 161 -0.98 -12.96 1.11
CA VAL A 161 0.46 -13.15 0.97
C VAL A 161 1.14 -12.82 2.29
N THR A 162 1.73 -13.86 2.90
CA THR A 162 2.39 -13.80 4.22
C THR A 162 3.89 -13.97 4.15
N LYS A 163 4.45 -14.27 2.96
CA LYS A 163 5.88 -14.52 2.70
C LYS A 163 6.27 -13.92 1.36
N ASP A 164 7.55 -13.71 1.17
CA ASP A 164 8.08 -13.23 -0.09
C ASP A 164 7.69 -14.13 -1.27
N VAL A 165 7.47 -13.50 -2.42
CA VAL A 165 7.12 -14.16 -3.67
C VAL A 165 8.27 -14.03 -4.64
N GLU A 166 8.76 -15.15 -5.13
CA GLU A 166 9.84 -15.22 -6.11
C GLU A 166 9.46 -14.52 -7.43
N PRO A 167 10.43 -13.94 -8.15
CA PRO A 167 10.18 -13.38 -9.47
C PRO A 167 9.50 -14.38 -10.42
N TRP A 168 8.66 -13.84 -11.30
CA TRP A 168 7.95 -14.60 -12.34
C TRP A 168 7.17 -15.80 -11.81
N THR A 169 6.59 -15.65 -10.63
CA THR A 169 5.83 -16.71 -9.95
C THR A 169 4.38 -16.27 -9.77
N VAL A 170 3.45 -17.19 -9.98
CA VAL A 170 2.03 -17.02 -9.69
C VAL A 170 1.74 -17.67 -8.34
N VAL A 171 1.20 -16.89 -7.40
CA VAL A 171 0.81 -17.36 -6.07
C VAL A 171 -0.68 -17.12 -5.84
N GLY A 172 -1.30 -17.95 -5.00
CA GLY A 172 -2.72 -17.79 -4.64
C GLY A 172 -3.11 -18.58 -3.40
N GLY A 173 -4.28 -18.27 -2.88
CA GLY A 173 -4.87 -18.90 -1.69
C GLY A 173 -4.59 -18.14 -0.38
N ASN A 174 -5.08 -18.68 0.73
CA ASN A 174 -4.90 -18.14 2.08
C ASN A 174 -4.42 -19.25 3.05
N PRO A 175 -3.16 -19.24 3.50
CA PRO A 175 -2.07 -18.38 3.04
C PRO A 175 -1.67 -18.69 1.58
N ALA A 176 -1.15 -17.69 0.88
CA ALA A 176 -0.76 -17.83 -0.52
C ALA A 176 0.37 -18.84 -0.70
N LYS A 177 0.23 -19.70 -1.69
CA LYS A 177 1.20 -20.72 -2.11
C LYS A 177 1.50 -20.59 -3.58
N VAL A 178 2.66 -21.07 -4.01
CA VAL A 178 3.02 -21.11 -5.43
C VAL A 178 2.05 -22.01 -6.19
N ILE A 179 1.50 -21.46 -7.27
CA ILE A 179 0.64 -22.20 -8.20
C ILE A 179 1.46 -22.67 -9.41
N LYS A 180 2.23 -21.75 -10.01
CA LYS A 180 3.07 -22.02 -11.19
C LYS A 180 4.06 -20.91 -11.44
N LYS A 181 5.00 -21.12 -12.35
CA LYS A 181 5.79 -20.04 -12.94
C LYS A 181 4.94 -19.27 -13.96
N ARG A 182 5.17 -17.96 -14.05
CA ARG A 182 4.52 -17.10 -15.05
C ARG A 182 5.29 -17.18 -16.36
N GLU A 183 4.63 -17.60 -17.41
CA GLU A 183 5.14 -17.61 -18.77
C GLU A 183 4.51 -16.45 -19.54
N ILE A 184 5.31 -15.65 -20.23
CA ILE A 184 4.85 -14.60 -21.13
C ILE A 184 4.89 -15.16 -22.54
N ARG A 185 3.74 -15.16 -23.19
CA ARG A 185 3.66 -15.46 -24.64
C ARG A 185 3.81 -14.13 -25.38
N GLY A 186 4.80 -14.07 -26.24
CA GLY A 186 5.07 -12.94 -27.13
C GLY A 186 4.03 -12.82 -28.25
#